data_764f6d1dc4b3b275ce3140baf441581f
#
_entry.id   764f6d1dc4b3b275ce3140baf441581f
#
_cell.length_a   1.000
_cell.length_b   1.000
_cell.length_c   1.000
_cell.angle_alpha   90.00
_cell.angle_beta   90.00
_cell.angle_gamma   90.00
#
_symmetry.space_group_name_H-M   'P 1'
#
loop_
_entity.id
_entity.type
_entity.pdbx_description
1 polymer ?
#
loop_
_entity_poly.entity_id
_entity_poly.type
_entity_poly.pdbx_seq_one_letter_code
_entity_poly.pdbx_strand_id
1 'polypeptide(L)'
;MGCAHPHLVMKTRGARMTLSKKKPGKTATAARGGRYHTSRGIQTLVWIRAAGHCELCGACLTEDLRTGRRMRWGEVAHIMPASAKGPRSEAGHTEAAAAALTDDPDNLLLACPACHHKADCDSEGYPARDLQALHQGHIERVRLA
;
A
#
# COMPACT_ATOMS: atom_id res chain seq x y z
N MET A 1 -16.81 -63.12 -2.09
CA MET A 1 -15.55 -62.76 -2.77
C MET A 1 -15.17 -61.36 -2.31
N GLY A 2 -14.32 -61.26 -1.29
CA GLY A 2 -13.94 -60.01 -0.65
C GLY A 2 -12.60 -59.55 -1.18
N CYS A 3 -12.52 -58.29 -1.61
CA CYS A 3 -11.26 -57.64 -1.91
C CYS A 3 -10.85 -56.77 -0.70
N ALA A 4 -9.83 -57.25 0.02
CA ALA A 4 -9.17 -56.54 1.09
C ALA A 4 -8.25 -55.47 0.50
N HIS A 5 -8.37 -54.21 0.95
CA HIS A 5 -7.43 -53.15 0.64
C HIS A 5 -6.40 -53.05 1.78
N PRO A 6 -5.10 -52.95 1.50
CA PRO A 6 -4.08 -52.78 2.52
C PRO A 6 -4.03 -51.33 3.00
N HIS A 7 -4.09 -51.15 4.32
CA HIS A 7 -3.88 -49.88 5.01
C HIS A 7 -2.43 -49.40 4.82
N LEU A 8 -2.27 -48.27 4.13
CA LEU A 8 -0.99 -47.58 4.03
C LEU A 8 -0.83 -46.67 5.26
N VAL A 9 0.02 -47.07 6.19
CA VAL A 9 0.40 -46.27 7.36
C VAL A 9 1.40 -45.20 6.91
N MET A 10 0.95 -43.96 6.78
CA MET A 10 1.83 -42.81 6.55
C MET A 10 2.53 -42.45 7.86
N LYS A 11 3.83 -42.69 7.94
CA LYS A 11 4.72 -42.16 8.99
C LYS A 11 4.89 -40.64 8.77
N THR A 12 4.26 -39.81 9.59
CA THR A 12 4.50 -38.36 9.64
C THR A 12 5.89 -38.10 10.22
N ARG A 13 6.85 -37.74 9.37
CA ARG A 13 8.12 -37.16 9.82
C ARG A 13 7.84 -35.72 10.26
N GLY A 14 7.97 -35.47 11.56
CA GLY A 14 7.91 -34.15 12.14
C GLY A 14 8.98 -33.23 11.56
N ALA A 15 8.58 -32.32 10.69
CA ALA A 15 9.43 -31.23 10.25
C ALA A 15 9.48 -30.20 11.36
N ARG A 16 10.62 -30.09 12.03
CA ARG A 16 10.93 -29.05 12.99
C ARG A 16 11.04 -27.72 12.24
N MET A 17 9.97 -26.91 12.25
CA MET A 17 10.01 -25.55 11.73
C MET A 17 10.96 -24.71 12.61
N THR A 18 12.14 -24.42 12.07
CA THR A 18 13.01 -23.37 12.62
C THR A 18 12.40 -22.02 12.29
N LEU A 19 11.87 -21.32 13.29
CA LEU A 19 11.48 -19.92 13.15
C LEU A 19 12.76 -19.09 12.86
N SER A 20 12.93 -18.75 11.57
CA SER A 20 13.91 -17.76 11.16
C SER A 20 13.51 -16.41 11.76
N LYS A 21 14.30 -15.89 12.70
CA LYS A 21 14.15 -14.52 13.22
C LYS A 21 14.34 -13.54 12.05
N LYS A 22 13.23 -13.03 11.53
CA LYS A 22 13.20 -11.95 10.55
C LYS A 22 13.94 -10.75 11.15
N LYS A 23 15.07 -10.37 10.56
CA LYS A 23 15.80 -9.16 10.93
C LYS A 23 14.84 -7.98 10.84
N PRO A 24 14.81 -7.05 11.82
CA PRO A 24 13.99 -5.85 11.70
C PRO A 24 14.42 -5.10 10.45
N GLY A 25 13.46 -4.77 9.59
CA GLY A 25 13.67 -4.00 8.38
C GLY A 25 14.35 -2.67 8.73
N LYS A 26 15.24 -2.19 7.86
CA LYS A 26 15.89 -0.90 8.01
C LYS A 26 14.82 0.17 8.21
N THR A 27 14.82 0.81 9.37
CA THR A 27 13.97 1.96 9.70
C THR A 27 14.10 3.02 8.61
N ALA A 28 12.97 3.57 8.17
CA ALA A 28 12.93 4.68 7.24
C ALA A 28 13.84 5.80 7.75
N THR A 29 14.82 6.20 6.93
CA THR A 29 15.74 7.28 7.26
C THR A 29 15.03 8.61 7.11
N ALA A 30 14.91 9.38 8.18
CA ALA A 30 14.40 10.74 8.13
C ALA A 30 15.26 11.60 7.19
N ALA A 31 14.66 12.17 6.15
CA ALA A 31 15.30 13.16 5.32
C ALA A 31 15.40 14.49 6.09
N ARG A 32 16.46 15.27 5.82
CA ARG A 32 16.63 16.61 6.38
C ARG A 32 15.39 17.46 6.03
N GLY A 33 14.57 17.78 7.04
CA GLY A 33 13.33 18.54 6.86
C GLY A 33 12.07 17.85 7.39
N GLY A 34 12.16 16.72 8.12
CA GLY A 34 11.00 16.11 8.81
C GLY A 34 9.99 15.40 7.92
N ARG A 35 10.29 15.13 6.65
CA ARG A 35 9.50 14.25 5.78
C ARG A 35 10.10 12.86 5.76
N TYR A 36 9.29 11.88 6.13
CA TYR A 36 9.61 10.48 5.93
C TYR A 36 9.28 10.09 4.49
N HIS A 37 10.20 9.40 3.82
CA HIS A 37 9.99 8.90 2.46
C HIS A 37 9.66 7.42 2.48
N THR A 38 8.60 7.05 1.78
CA THR A 38 8.22 5.66 1.54
C THR A 38 9.34 4.90 0.84
N SER A 39 9.66 3.72 1.33
CA SER A 39 10.71 2.86 0.75
C SER A 39 10.32 2.38 -0.66
N ARG A 40 11.34 2.13 -1.52
CA ARG A 40 11.11 1.67 -2.90
C ARG A 40 10.32 0.37 -2.97
N GLY A 41 10.53 -0.54 -2.02
CA GLY A 41 9.80 -1.81 -1.95
C GLY A 41 8.31 -1.58 -1.72
N ILE A 42 7.97 -0.69 -0.80
CA ILE A 42 6.57 -0.33 -0.50
C ILE A 42 5.95 0.42 -1.68
N GLN A 43 6.67 1.39 -2.30
CA GLN A 43 6.17 2.05 -3.51
C GLN A 43 5.82 1.04 -4.61
N THR A 44 6.68 0.04 -4.83
CA THR A 44 6.42 -1.02 -5.82
C THR A 44 5.18 -1.84 -5.45
N LEU A 45 5.00 -2.19 -4.18
CA LEU A 45 3.82 -2.90 -3.69
C LEU A 45 2.53 -2.10 -3.94
N VAL A 46 2.53 -0.78 -3.66
CA VAL A 46 1.39 0.11 -3.92
C VAL A 46 1.04 0.12 -5.41
N TRP A 47 2.03 0.23 -6.31
CA TRP A 47 1.82 0.17 -7.75
C TRP A 47 1.20 -1.15 -8.21
N ILE A 48 1.63 -2.27 -7.65
CA ILE A 48 1.09 -3.61 -7.95
C ILE A 48 -0.35 -3.72 -7.44
N ARG A 49 -0.62 -3.31 -6.21
CA ARG A 49 -1.97 -3.38 -5.59
C ARG A 49 -2.99 -2.51 -6.34
N ALA A 50 -2.56 -1.37 -6.85
CA ALA A 50 -3.38 -0.46 -7.65
C ALA A 50 -3.52 -0.89 -9.13
N ALA A 51 -2.86 -1.97 -9.55
CA ALA A 51 -2.79 -2.41 -10.96
C ALA A 51 -2.42 -1.26 -11.92
N GLY A 52 -1.59 -0.30 -11.46
CA GLY A 52 -1.17 0.86 -12.25
C GLY A 52 -2.25 1.89 -12.55
N HIS A 53 -3.34 1.92 -11.79
CA HIS A 53 -4.44 2.88 -11.96
C HIS A 53 -4.54 3.83 -10.77
N CYS A 54 -5.02 5.05 -11.03
CA CYS A 54 -5.35 6.01 -9.98
C CYS A 54 -6.55 5.49 -9.17
N GLU A 55 -6.38 5.34 -7.86
CA GLU A 55 -7.41 4.78 -6.99
C GLU A 55 -8.60 5.74 -6.77
N LEU A 56 -8.41 7.04 -7.07
CA LEU A 56 -9.45 8.06 -6.94
C LEU A 56 -10.28 8.24 -8.21
N CYS A 57 -9.65 8.24 -9.41
CA CYS A 57 -10.36 8.53 -10.66
C CYS A 57 -10.28 7.40 -11.70
N GLY A 58 -9.54 6.32 -11.43
CA GLY A 58 -9.40 5.18 -12.33
C GLY A 58 -8.48 5.41 -13.54
N ALA A 59 -7.83 6.57 -13.68
CA ALA A 59 -6.94 6.85 -14.79
C ALA A 59 -5.76 5.85 -14.85
N CYS A 60 -5.42 5.35 -16.05
CA CYS A 60 -4.23 4.54 -16.26
C CYS A 60 -2.98 5.38 -16.04
N LEU A 61 -2.05 4.87 -15.21
CA LEU A 61 -0.83 5.57 -14.81
C LEU A 61 0.45 4.93 -15.37
N THR A 62 0.29 3.92 -16.23
CA THR A 62 1.39 3.20 -16.88
C THR A 62 1.57 3.54 -18.32
N GLU A 63 0.67 4.36 -18.89
CA GLU A 63 0.67 4.76 -20.30
C GLU A 63 0.09 6.16 -20.45
N ASP A 64 0.68 6.95 -21.36
CA ASP A 64 0.10 8.20 -21.83
C ASP A 64 -0.90 7.85 -22.97
N LEU A 65 -2.19 8.02 -22.68
CA LEU A 65 -3.28 7.65 -23.59
C LEU A 65 -3.29 8.44 -24.91
N ARG A 66 -2.66 9.63 -24.95
CA ARG A 66 -2.57 10.45 -26.16
C ARG A 66 -1.47 9.98 -27.11
N THR A 67 -0.35 9.56 -26.56
CA THR A 67 0.86 9.19 -27.32
C THR A 67 1.08 7.69 -27.41
N GLY A 68 0.37 6.88 -26.63
CA GLY A 68 0.59 5.44 -26.48
C GLY A 68 1.94 5.09 -25.85
N ARG A 69 2.66 6.06 -25.26
CA ARG A 69 3.97 5.81 -24.65
C ARG A 69 3.82 5.22 -23.27
N ARG A 70 4.49 4.12 -23.03
CA ARG A 70 4.57 3.52 -21.69
C ARG A 70 5.42 4.39 -20.78
N MET A 71 4.85 4.80 -19.65
CA MET A 71 5.50 5.63 -18.64
C MET A 71 4.80 5.50 -17.30
N ARG A 72 5.55 5.66 -16.22
CA ARG A 72 4.99 5.74 -14.87
C ARG A 72 4.86 7.22 -14.49
N TRP A 73 3.62 7.70 -14.31
CA TRP A 73 3.34 9.09 -13.98
C TRP A 73 2.44 9.27 -12.75
N GLY A 74 2.14 8.16 -12.05
CA GLY A 74 1.44 8.18 -10.77
C GLY A 74 2.36 8.48 -9.60
N GLU A 75 1.77 8.94 -8.53
CA GLU A 75 2.41 9.27 -7.26
C GLU A 75 1.84 8.40 -6.14
N VAL A 76 2.69 8.00 -5.20
CA VAL A 76 2.27 7.32 -3.97
C VAL A 76 1.91 8.37 -2.94
N ALA A 77 0.65 8.43 -2.58
CA ALA A 77 0.08 9.40 -1.65
C ALA A 77 -0.23 8.75 -0.30
N HIS A 78 -0.02 9.50 0.79
CA HIS A 78 -0.41 9.06 2.12
C HIS A 78 -1.89 9.41 2.40
N ILE A 79 -2.64 8.47 2.97
CA ILE A 79 -4.00 8.71 3.48
C ILE A 79 -3.91 9.57 4.76
N MET A 80 -3.25 9.06 5.79
CA MET A 80 -2.81 9.86 6.93
C MET A 80 -1.39 10.38 6.67
N PRO A 81 -1.09 11.65 6.96
CA PRO A 81 0.13 12.28 6.51
C PRO A 81 1.40 11.70 7.14
N ALA A 82 2.52 11.75 6.39
CA ALA A 82 3.85 11.37 6.84
C ALA A 82 4.53 12.42 7.74
N SER A 83 3.77 13.37 8.31
CA SER A 83 4.23 14.35 9.27
C SER A 83 3.08 14.75 10.20
N ALA A 84 3.39 15.16 11.43
CA ALA A 84 2.38 15.55 12.41
C ALA A 84 1.53 16.77 12.00
N LYS A 85 1.97 17.54 11.02
CA LYS A 85 1.31 18.77 10.55
C LYS A 85 0.91 18.71 9.07
N GLY A 86 0.83 17.51 8.51
CA GLY A 86 0.43 17.33 7.10
C GLY A 86 -1.08 17.48 6.87
N PRO A 87 -1.53 17.47 5.60
CA PRO A 87 -2.95 17.42 5.27
C PRO A 87 -3.65 16.26 5.99
N ARG A 88 -4.87 16.47 6.47
CA ARG A 88 -5.66 15.47 7.21
C ARG A 88 -5.07 15.03 8.57
N SER A 89 -4.10 15.80 9.14
CA SER A 89 -3.62 15.51 10.50
C SER A 89 -4.74 15.70 11.50
N GLU A 90 -5.01 14.66 12.29
CA GLU A 90 -6.02 14.69 13.35
C GLU A 90 -5.38 15.04 14.71
N ALA A 91 -6.21 15.41 15.68
CA ALA A 91 -5.76 15.63 17.05
C ALA A 91 -5.07 14.35 17.58
N GLY A 92 -3.83 14.46 18.03
CA GLY A 92 -3.02 13.33 18.50
C GLY A 92 -2.16 12.68 17.42
N HIS A 93 -2.19 13.13 16.16
CA HIS A 93 -1.25 12.68 15.14
C HIS A 93 0.16 13.22 15.43
N THR A 94 1.01 12.37 16.00
CA THR A 94 2.37 12.71 16.41
C THR A 94 3.39 12.34 15.34
N GLU A 95 4.62 12.87 15.45
CA GLU A 95 5.72 12.45 14.56
C GLU A 95 6.01 10.94 14.64
N ALA A 96 5.83 10.33 15.82
CA ALA A 96 5.98 8.89 15.97
C ALA A 96 4.89 8.11 15.23
N ALA A 97 3.63 8.58 15.27
CA ALA A 97 2.54 7.99 14.51
C ALA A 97 2.75 8.16 13.00
N ALA A 98 3.16 9.36 12.55
CA ALA A 98 3.50 9.64 11.16
C ALA A 98 4.63 8.72 10.65
N ALA A 99 5.69 8.54 11.44
CA ALA A 99 6.79 7.64 11.10
C ALA A 99 6.34 6.18 10.97
N ALA A 100 5.46 5.71 11.86
CA ALA A 100 4.92 4.35 11.82
C ALA A 100 4.07 4.09 10.56
N LEU A 101 3.34 5.11 10.07
CA LEU A 101 2.44 5.02 8.92
C LEU A 101 3.13 5.28 7.57
N THR A 102 4.39 5.75 7.56
CA THR A 102 5.10 6.13 6.32
C THR A 102 5.27 4.97 5.34
N ASP A 103 5.57 3.78 5.84
CA ASP A 103 5.78 2.55 5.06
C ASP A 103 4.65 1.53 5.25
N ASP A 104 3.51 1.96 5.81
CA ASP A 104 2.31 1.12 5.91
C ASP A 104 1.57 1.11 4.56
N PRO A 105 1.53 -0.03 3.83
CA PRO A 105 0.87 -0.10 2.54
C PRO A 105 -0.65 0.11 2.61
N ASP A 106 -1.27 -0.02 3.78
CA ASP A 106 -2.69 0.24 3.97
C ASP A 106 -2.99 1.73 4.26
N ASN A 107 -1.93 2.52 4.50
CA ASN A 107 -1.97 3.98 4.57
C ASN A 107 -1.52 4.67 3.26
N LEU A 108 -1.28 3.91 2.21
CA LEU A 108 -0.73 4.41 0.95
C LEU A 108 -1.63 4.04 -0.22
N LEU A 109 -1.92 5.01 -1.07
CA LEU A 109 -2.67 4.82 -2.31
C LEU A 109 -1.89 5.33 -3.52
N LEU A 110 -2.22 4.83 -4.70
CA LEU A 110 -1.69 5.30 -5.96
C LEU A 110 -2.63 6.35 -6.55
N ALA A 111 -2.13 7.56 -6.82
CA ALA A 111 -2.91 8.64 -7.39
C ALA A 111 -2.25 9.25 -8.62
N CYS A 112 -3.04 9.80 -9.55
CA CYS A 112 -2.49 10.73 -10.52
C CYS A 112 -2.14 12.06 -9.84
N PRO A 113 -1.20 12.87 -10.37
CA PRO A 113 -0.78 14.13 -9.75
C PRO A 113 -1.95 15.09 -9.48
N ALA A 114 -2.95 15.13 -10.37
CA ALA A 114 -4.13 15.98 -10.20
C ALA A 114 -5.00 15.55 -9.00
N CYS A 115 -5.24 14.25 -8.84
CA CYS A 115 -6.01 13.72 -7.71
C CYS A 115 -5.24 13.85 -6.40
N HIS A 116 -3.93 13.59 -6.41
CA HIS A 116 -3.07 13.77 -5.24
C HIS A 116 -3.10 15.23 -4.76
N HIS A 117 -2.86 16.17 -5.69
CA HIS A 117 -2.90 17.59 -5.36
C HIS A 117 -4.27 18.05 -4.81
N LYS A 118 -5.38 17.61 -5.43
CA LYS A 118 -6.73 17.92 -4.93
C LYS A 118 -6.95 17.41 -3.51
N ALA A 119 -6.60 16.15 -3.25
CA ALA A 119 -6.77 15.54 -1.94
C ALA A 119 -5.94 16.24 -0.85
N ASP A 120 -4.76 16.77 -1.17
CA ASP A 120 -3.92 17.49 -0.22
C ASP A 120 -4.35 18.94 -0.02
N CYS A 121 -4.91 19.59 -1.04
CA CYS A 121 -5.41 20.97 -0.93
C CYS A 121 -6.80 21.07 -0.28
N ASP A 122 -7.62 20.04 -0.40
CA ASP A 122 -8.99 19.99 0.14
C ASP A 122 -9.14 18.80 1.10
N SER A 123 -8.52 18.91 2.27
CA SER A 123 -8.56 17.85 3.29
C SER A 123 -9.95 17.62 3.90
N GLU A 124 -10.85 18.60 3.81
CA GLU A 124 -12.25 18.47 4.26
C GLU A 124 -13.08 17.70 3.24
N GLY A 125 -12.88 17.95 1.94
CA GLY A 125 -13.54 17.23 0.85
C GLY A 125 -12.96 15.81 0.64
N TYR A 126 -11.74 15.57 1.11
CA TYR A 126 -11.05 14.26 1.04
C TYR A 126 -10.57 13.81 2.43
N PRO A 127 -11.47 13.57 3.40
CA PRO A 127 -11.08 13.13 4.73
C PRO A 127 -10.45 11.72 4.67
N ALA A 128 -9.59 11.42 5.63
CA ALA A 128 -8.84 10.15 5.66
C ALA A 128 -9.74 8.91 5.56
N ARG A 129 -10.90 8.93 6.24
CA ARG A 129 -11.89 7.82 6.18
C ARG A 129 -12.39 7.53 4.77
N ASP A 130 -12.62 8.59 3.96
CA ASP A 130 -13.16 8.46 2.62
C ASP A 130 -12.06 7.98 1.65
N LEU A 131 -10.84 8.48 1.80
CA LEU A 131 -9.67 7.97 1.07
C LEU A 131 -9.40 6.50 1.42
N GLN A 132 -9.54 6.11 2.69
CA GLN A 132 -9.41 4.71 3.11
C GLN A 132 -10.48 3.82 2.45
N ALA A 133 -11.73 4.28 2.40
CA ALA A 133 -12.81 3.54 1.74
C ALA A 133 -12.57 3.39 0.23
N LEU A 134 -12.11 4.45 -0.44
CA LEU A 134 -11.73 4.41 -1.87
C LEU A 134 -10.59 3.42 -2.12
N HIS A 135 -9.55 3.45 -1.28
CA HIS A 135 -8.42 2.52 -1.33
C HIS A 135 -8.88 1.06 -1.20
N GLN A 136 -9.64 0.73 -0.16
CA GLN A 136 -10.12 -0.63 0.06
C GLN A 136 -11.03 -1.11 -1.09
N GLY A 137 -11.95 -0.24 -1.55
CA GLY A 137 -12.81 -0.55 -2.68
C GLY A 137 -12.05 -0.77 -3.99
N HIS A 138 -10.95 -0.04 -4.20
CA HIS A 138 -10.09 -0.25 -5.38
C HIS A 138 -9.34 -1.57 -5.30
N ILE A 139 -8.70 -1.88 -4.17
CA ILE A 139 -7.99 -3.14 -3.94
C ILE A 139 -8.92 -4.34 -4.15
N GLU A 140 -10.15 -4.26 -3.65
CA GLU A 140 -11.13 -5.34 -3.85
C GLU A 140 -11.51 -5.51 -5.32
N ARG A 141 -11.74 -4.44 -6.08
CA ARG A 141 -11.99 -4.53 -7.53
C ARG A 141 -10.83 -5.19 -8.27
N VAL A 142 -9.58 -4.83 -7.95
CA VAL A 142 -8.39 -5.44 -8.57
C VAL A 142 -8.27 -6.93 -8.24
N ARG A 143 -8.67 -7.36 -7.04
CA ARG A 143 -8.67 -8.78 -6.67
C ARG A 143 -9.69 -9.62 -7.41
N LEU A 144 -10.80 -9.01 -7.85
CA LEU A 144 -11.89 -9.68 -8.54
C LEU A 144 -11.76 -9.65 -10.08
N ALA A 145 -10.80 -8.89 -10.63
CA ALA A 145 -10.56 -8.75 -12.07
C ALA A 145 -9.66 -9.85 -12.61
#